data_7f12a58fd9afec6dde87eba5e1c4c1a5
#
_entry.id   7f12a58fd9afec6dde87eba5e1c4c1a5
#
_cell.length_a   1.000
_cell.length_b   1.000
_cell.length_c   1.000
_cell.angle_alpha   90.00
_cell.angle_beta   90.00
_cell.angle_gamma   90.00
#
_symmetry.space_group_name_H-M   'P 1'
#
loop_
_entity.id
_entity.type
_entity.pdbx_description
1 polymer ?
#
loop_
_entity_poly.entity_id
_entity_poly.type
_entity_poly.pdbx_seq_one_letter_code
_entity_poly.pdbx_strand_id
1 'polypeptide(L)'
;MRAEPDRQRHPHHRFANPGRKDEKRALGWGMQRICVYCASNDGARPEYLESARTMGRLLAERGIAVAYGGGRTGLMGALADATLEAGGEVIGVMPHALVQREVAHHGLTALHIVDSMHERKAMLAEMADAFVALPGGLGTLEELFETWTWAQLGVHAKPLALLDVAGYWRPLVDFMAHVEREGFLRGTPQEWLVVESEPAALIDRLVTFQLPVARRWLRLGDT
;
A
#
# COMPACT_ATOMS: atom_id res chain seq x y z
N MET A 1 46.38 21.73 -17.92
CA MET A 1 45.02 22.22 -17.75
C MET A 1 44.09 21.06 -18.08
N ARG A 2 43.60 20.35 -17.08
CA ARG A 2 42.63 19.24 -17.22
C ARG A 2 41.26 19.78 -16.82
N ALA A 3 40.29 19.71 -17.73
CA ALA A 3 38.92 20.12 -17.50
C ALA A 3 38.23 19.11 -16.57
N GLU A 4 37.62 19.61 -15.48
CA GLU A 4 36.74 18.83 -14.63
C GLU A 4 35.39 18.58 -15.33
N PRO A 5 34.79 17.38 -15.18
CA PRO A 5 33.46 17.11 -15.72
C PRO A 5 32.39 17.82 -14.87
N ASP A 6 31.50 18.49 -15.57
CA ASP A 6 30.32 19.19 -15.11
C ASP A 6 29.41 18.26 -14.28
N ARG A 7 29.24 18.56 -12.98
CA ARG A 7 28.30 17.90 -12.10
C ARG A 7 26.91 18.42 -12.42
N GLN A 8 26.15 17.70 -13.22
CA GLN A 8 24.72 17.93 -13.41
C GLN A 8 24.00 17.87 -12.06
N ARG A 9 23.50 19.01 -11.63
CA ARG A 9 22.66 19.18 -10.44
C ARG A 9 21.32 18.50 -10.71
N HIS A 10 21.07 17.39 -10.03
CA HIS A 10 19.73 16.81 -9.96
C HIS A 10 18.76 17.81 -9.33
N PRO A 11 17.54 17.98 -9.86
CA PRO A 11 16.56 18.84 -9.26
C PRO A 11 16.14 18.24 -7.91
N HIS A 12 16.37 18.99 -6.83
CA HIS A 12 15.85 18.67 -5.50
C HIS A 12 14.32 18.59 -5.56
N HIS A 13 13.75 17.40 -5.53
CA HIS A 13 12.34 17.22 -5.30
C HIS A 13 11.99 17.83 -3.96
N ARG A 14 11.18 18.88 -3.97
CA ARG A 14 10.57 19.45 -2.77
C ARG A 14 9.64 18.41 -2.18
N PHE A 15 10.08 17.73 -1.13
CA PHE A 15 9.22 16.92 -0.29
C PHE A 15 8.06 17.78 0.19
N ALA A 16 6.82 17.25 0.06
CA ALA A 16 5.66 17.91 0.61
C ALA A 16 5.86 18.10 2.13
N ASN A 17 5.65 19.31 2.60
CA ASN A 17 5.86 19.71 4.00
C ASN A 17 5.06 18.79 4.95
N PRO A 18 5.71 18.00 5.85
CA PRO A 18 5.02 17.09 6.76
C PRO A 18 4.01 17.81 7.68
N GLY A 19 4.21 19.08 8.01
CA GLY A 19 3.28 19.88 8.81
C GLY A 19 1.89 20.04 8.19
N ARG A 20 1.75 19.95 6.87
CA ARG A 20 0.44 20.05 6.20
C ARG A 20 -0.43 18.80 6.38
N LYS A 21 0.17 17.63 6.60
CA LYS A 21 -0.55 16.36 6.89
C LYS A 21 -1.12 16.39 8.32
N ASP A 22 -0.35 16.89 9.28
CA ASP A 22 -0.76 16.97 10.68
C ASP A 22 -1.85 18.01 10.91
N GLU A 23 -1.81 19.16 10.21
CA GLU A 23 -2.87 20.18 10.26
C GLU A 23 -4.20 19.66 9.69
N LYS A 24 -4.18 18.93 8.56
CA LYS A 24 -5.39 18.35 7.97
C LYS A 24 -6.00 17.25 8.85
N ARG A 25 -5.16 16.46 9.50
CA ARG A 25 -5.58 15.42 10.45
C ARG A 25 -6.20 16.04 11.71
N ALA A 26 -5.64 17.12 12.22
CA ALA A 26 -6.19 17.90 13.34
C ALA A 26 -7.52 18.58 13.02
N LEU A 27 -7.80 18.85 11.73
CA LEU A 27 -9.05 19.44 11.23
C LEU A 27 -10.13 18.41 10.89
N GLY A 28 -9.95 17.12 11.24
CA GLY A 28 -10.92 16.05 10.97
C GLY A 28 -11.00 15.63 9.48
N TRP A 29 -10.00 15.95 8.67
CA TRP A 29 -9.94 15.52 7.26
C TRP A 29 -9.46 14.07 7.21
N GLY A 30 -10.36 13.20 6.77
CA GLY A 30 -10.21 11.76 6.77
C GLY A 30 -9.01 11.23 5.96
N MET A 31 -8.94 9.91 5.85
CA MET A 31 -7.94 9.16 5.09
C MET A 31 -7.81 9.71 3.66
N GLN A 32 -6.60 10.10 3.25
CA GLN A 32 -6.34 10.73 1.94
C GLN A 32 -5.71 9.77 0.94
N ARG A 33 -4.97 8.77 1.41
CA ARG A 33 -4.25 7.84 0.53
C ARG A 33 -4.13 6.45 1.13
N ILE A 34 -4.49 5.46 0.34
CA ILE A 34 -4.34 4.04 0.68
C ILE A 34 -3.25 3.44 -0.20
N CYS A 35 -2.29 2.73 0.41
CA CYS A 35 -1.36 1.88 -0.31
C CYS A 35 -2.01 0.52 -0.55
N VAL A 36 -2.03 0.07 -1.82
CA VAL A 36 -2.63 -1.21 -2.21
C VAL A 36 -1.57 -2.15 -2.73
N TYR A 37 -1.45 -3.30 -2.06
CA TYR A 37 -0.63 -4.43 -2.47
C TYR A 37 -1.50 -5.45 -3.21
N CYS A 38 -1.13 -5.85 -4.41
CA CYS A 38 -1.91 -6.80 -5.22
C CYS A 38 -1.05 -7.47 -6.29
N ALA A 39 -1.62 -8.50 -6.93
CA ALA A 39 -0.93 -9.28 -7.94
C ALA A 39 -0.65 -8.50 -9.23
N SER A 40 0.48 -8.84 -9.88
CA SER A 40 0.81 -8.43 -11.26
C SER A 40 0.19 -9.34 -12.34
N ASN A 41 -0.61 -10.32 -11.94
CA ASN A 41 -1.40 -11.19 -12.82
C ASN A 41 -2.86 -11.22 -12.38
N ASP A 42 -3.75 -11.78 -13.23
CA ASP A 42 -5.20 -11.74 -13.01
C ASP A 42 -5.69 -12.73 -11.97
N GLY A 43 -4.89 -13.76 -11.67
CA GLY A 43 -5.32 -14.89 -10.86
C GLY A 43 -6.25 -15.85 -11.62
N ALA A 44 -6.73 -16.89 -10.93
CA ALA A 44 -7.53 -17.95 -11.55
C ALA A 44 -9.04 -17.62 -11.62
N ARG A 45 -9.51 -16.59 -10.94
CA ARG A 45 -10.93 -16.25 -10.81
C ARG A 45 -11.20 -14.83 -11.29
N PRO A 46 -12.26 -14.60 -12.10
CA PRO A 46 -12.61 -13.27 -12.58
C PRO A 46 -12.97 -12.30 -11.45
N GLU A 47 -13.44 -12.80 -10.31
CA GLU A 47 -13.79 -11.99 -9.14
C GLU A 47 -12.61 -11.19 -8.59
N TYR A 48 -11.38 -11.66 -8.79
CA TYR A 48 -10.18 -10.95 -8.34
C TYR A 48 -9.98 -9.64 -9.11
N LEU A 49 -10.07 -9.69 -10.44
CA LEU A 49 -10.01 -8.49 -11.30
C LEU A 49 -11.16 -7.53 -11.01
N GLU A 50 -12.39 -8.06 -10.89
CA GLU A 50 -13.56 -7.22 -10.64
C GLU A 50 -13.49 -6.53 -9.28
N SER A 51 -13.00 -7.20 -8.25
CA SER A 51 -12.80 -6.58 -6.93
C SER A 51 -11.72 -5.50 -6.95
N ALA A 52 -10.65 -5.66 -7.74
CA ALA A 52 -9.63 -4.64 -7.93
C ALA A 52 -10.20 -3.39 -8.64
N ARG A 53 -11.00 -3.56 -9.69
CA ARG A 53 -11.71 -2.46 -10.37
C ARG A 53 -12.69 -1.75 -9.44
N THR A 54 -13.48 -2.53 -8.70
CA THR A 54 -14.45 -1.98 -7.75
C THR A 54 -13.77 -1.20 -6.64
N MET A 55 -12.66 -1.72 -6.08
CA MET A 55 -11.85 -1.00 -5.09
C MET A 55 -11.34 0.33 -5.66
N GLY A 56 -10.76 0.33 -6.86
CA GLY A 56 -10.23 1.53 -7.50
C GLY A 56 -11.30 2.61 -7.70
N ARG A 57 -12.45 2.24 -8.25
CA ARG A 57 -13.60 3.14 -8.44
C ARG A 57 -14.09 3.74 -7.11
N LEU A 58 -14.30 2.91 -6.09
CA LEU A 58 -14.79 3.36 -4.79
C LEU A 58 -13.80 4.28 -4.07
N LEU A 59 -12.50 4.05 -4.20
CA LEU A 59 -11.47 4.95 -3.64
C LEU A 59 -11.53 6.32 -4.32
N ALA A 60 -11.63 6.36 -5.65
CA ALA A 60 -11.78 7.60 -6.41
C ALA A 60 -13.06 8.36 -6.01
N GLU A 61 -14.21 7.69 -5.95
CA GLU A 61 -15.50 8.26 -5.56
C GLU A 61 -15.48 8.87 -4.14
N ARG A 62 -14.63 8.33 -3.25
CA ARG A 62 -14.43 8.84 -1.89
C ARG A 62 -13.31 9.88 -1.77
N GLY A 63 -12.70 10.28 -2.88
CA GLY A 63 -11.58 11.22 -2.91
C GLY A 63 -10.31 10.69 -2.24
N ILE A 64 -10.13 9.37 -2.19
CA ILE A 64 -8.97 8.69 -1.61
C ILE A 64 -8.03 8.30 -2.74
N ALA A 65 -6.81 8.83 -2.73
CA ALA A 65 -5.78 8.47 -3.70
C ALA A 65 -5.24 7.05 -3.47
N VAL A 66 -4.83 6.39 -4.56
CA VAL A 66 -4.17 5.08 -4.53
C VAL A 66 -2.65 5.26 -4.63
N ALA A 67 -1.89 4.62 -3.72
CA ALA A 67 -0.46 4.39 -3.88
C ALA A 67 -0.22 2.89 -4.11
N TYR A 68 0.69 2.51 -5.02
CA TYR A 68 0.93 1.10 -5.34
C TYR A 68 2.26 0.88 -6.06
N GLY A 69 2.54 -0.36 -6.47
CA GLY A 69 3.79 -0.76 -7.09
C GLY A 69 4.10 -0.20 -8.49
N GLY A 70 3.15 0.48 -9.15
CA GLY A 70 3.38 1.15 -10.43
C GLY A 70 3.22 0.27 -11.69
N GLY A 71 2.87 -1.02 -11.54
CA GLY A 71 2.70 -1.95 -12.67
C GLY A 71 1.34 -1.78 -13.37
N ARG A 72 1.28 -2.08 -14.69
CA ARG A 72 0.04 -1.97 -15.49
C ARG A 72 -0.65 -3.31 -15.75
N THR A 73 -0.14 -4.43 -15.24
CA THR A 73 -0.65 -5.78 -15.50
C THR A 73 -1.40 -6.33 -14.31
N GLY A 74 -2.31 -7.28 -14.54
CA GLY A 74 -3.05 -7.98 -13.51
C GLY A 74 -3.94 -7.08 -12.68
N LEU A 75 -4.06 -7.40 -11.39
CA LEU A 75 -4.85 -6.62 -10.45
C LEU A 75 -4.30 -5.18 -10.28
N MET A 76 -2.98 -4.99 -10.41
CA MET A 76 -2.36 -3.67 -10.35
C MET A 76 -2.89 -2.75 -11.44
N GLY A 77 -2.90 -3.21 -12.70
CA GLY A 77 -3.46 -2.45 -13.83
C GLY A 77 -4.95 -2.20 -13.66
N ALA A 78 -5.72 -3.24 -13.33
CA ALA A 78 -7.16 -3.12 -13.14
C ALA A 78 -7.57 -2.12 -12.05
N LEU A 79 -6.83 -2.08 -10.94
CA LEU A 79 -7.01 -1.10 -9.86
C LEU A 79 -6.70 0.32 -10.35
N ALA A 80 -5.54 0.50 -10.99
CA ALA A 80 -5.08 1.82 -11.43
C ALA A 80 -5.99 2.41 -12.51
N ASP A 81 -6.33 1.62 -13.54
CA ASP A 81 -7.21 2.05 -14.62
C ASP A 81 -8.58 2.48 -14.08
N ALA A 82 -9.21 1.64 -13.24
CA ALA A 82 -10.53 1.95 -12.68
C ALA A 82 -10.52 3.18 -11.76
N THR A 83 -9.42 3.42 -11.04
CA THR A 83 -9.27 4.63 -10.22
C THR A 83 -9.17 5.88 -11.10
N LEU A 84 -8.35 5.83 -12.16
CA LEU A 84 -8.16 6.95 -13.10
C LEU A 84 -9.44 7.23 -13.91
N GLU A 85 -10.12 6.19 -14.41
CA GLU A 85 -11.39 6.30 -15.13
C GLU A 85 -12.50 6.96 -14.29
N ALA A 86 -12.48 6.73 -12.97
CA ALA A 86 -13.37 7.39 -12.03
C ALA A 86 -12.89 8.79 -11.58
N GLY A 87 -11.83 9.33 -12.19
CA GLY A 87 -11.29 10.66 -11.88
C GLY A 87 -10.46 10.75 -10.61
N GLY A 88 -10.01 9.62 -10.05
CA GLY A 88 -9.16 9.55 -8.87
C GLY A 88 -7.67 9.72 -9.17
N GLU A 89 -6.85 9.83 -8.12
CA GLU A 89 -5.39 9.95 -8.21
C GLU A 89 -4.72 8.60 -7.96
N VAL A 90 -3.74 8.25 -8.81
CA VAL A 90 -2.93 7.04 -8.67
C VAL A 90 -1.46 7.38 -8.71
N ILE A 91 -0.71 6.95 -7.68
CA ILE A 91 0.72 7.17 -7.52
C ILE A 91 1.42 5.82 -7.52
N GLY A 92 2.30 5.60 -8.49
CA GLY A 92 3.17 4.43 -8.57
C GLY A 92 4.54 4.70 -7.96
N VAL A 93 5.14 3.68 -7.35
CA VAL A 93 6.55 3.69 -6.93
C VAL A 93 7.22 2.44 -7.47
N MET A 94 8.27 2.60 -8.30
CA MET A 94 8.91 1.49 -8.99
C MET A 94 10.44 1.64 -9.01
N PRO A 95 11.21 0.60 -8.65
CA PRO A 95 12.66 0.61 -8.81
C PRO A 95 13.08 0.61 -10.28
N HIS A 96 14.18 1.28 -10.61
CA HIS A 96 14.77 1.29 -11.96
C HIS A 96 14.90 -0.12 -12.55
N ALA A 97 15.31 -1.10 -11.76
CA ALA A 97 15.50 -2.48 -12.22
C ALA A 97 14.19 -3.17 -12.67
N LEU A 98 13.03 -2.70 -12.21
CA LEU A 98 11.71 -3.26 -12.56
C LEU A 98 11.02 -2.51 -13.69
N VAL A 99 11.38 -1.25 -13.95
CA VAL A 99 10.76 -0.44 -15.02
C VAL A 99 10.79 -1.13 -16.38
N GLN A 100 11.85 -1.91 -16.67
CA GLN A 100 11.99 -2.66 -17.90
C GLN A 100 11.33 -4.04 -17.88
N ARG A 101 11.12 -4.62 -16.70
CA ARG A 101 10.58 -5.98 -16.50
C ARG A 101 9.10 -5.99 -16.17
N GLU A 102 8.68 -5.11 -15.29
CA GLU A 102 7.28 -4.83 -15.04
C GLU A 102 6.89 -3.69 -15.94
N VAL A 103 5.99 -3.91 -16.87
CA VAL A 103 5.53 -2.87 -17.77
C VAL A 103 4.92 -1.76 -16.92
N ALA A 104 5.67 -0.67 -16.74
CA ALA A 104 5.23 0.48 -15.95
C ALA A 104 3.94 1.06 -16.53
N HIS A 105 3.06 1.53 -15.67
CA HIS A 105 1.82 2.17 -16.06
C HIS A 105 2.08 3.64 -16.39
N HIS A 106 2.00 4.01 -17.69
CA HIS A 106 2.34 5.36 -18.16
C HIS A 106 1.23 6.40 -17.98
N GLY A 107 0.00 5.99 -17.64
CA GLY A 107 -1.15 6.87 -17.44
C GLY A 107 -1.37 7.35 -16.01
N LEU A 108 -0.44 7.07 -15.08
CA LEU A 108 -0.57 7.42 -13.67
C LEU A 108 -0.53 8.94 -13.44
N THR A 109 -1.17 9.40 -12.36
CA THR A 109 -1.05 10.78 -11.89
C THR A 109 0.40 11.13 -11.57
N ALA A 110 1.15 10.18 -10.95
CA ALA A 110 2.59 10.29 -10.73
C ALA A 110 3.24 8.90 -10.70
N LEU A 111 4.47 8.80 -11.20
CA LEU A 111 5.31 7.61 -11.08
C LEU A 111 6.67 8.02 -10.51
N HIS A 112 6.97 7.52 -9.32
CA HIS A 112 8.28 7.71 -8.68
C HIS A 112 9.19 6.54 -9.02
N ILE A 113 10.34 6.85 -9.61
CA ILE A 113 11.39 5.87 -9.87
C ILE A 113 12.41 5.97 -8.75
N VAL A 114 12.74 4.84 -8.13
CA VAL A 114 13.63 4.72 -6.98
C VAL A 114 14.79 3.77 -7.28
N ASP A 115 15.84 3.80 -6.44
CA ASP A 115 17.05 3.03 -6.70
C ASP A 115 16.97 1.58 -6.17
N SER A 116 16.11 1.31 -5.18
CA SER A 116 16.02 0.00 -4.55
C SER A 116 14.60 -0.41 -4.17
N MET A 117 14.39 -1.72 -3.94
CA MET A 117 13.14 -2.23 -3.37
C MET A 117 12.89 -1.70 -1.96
N HIS A 118 13.95 -1.45 -1.20
CA HIS A 118 13.86 -0.91 0.14
C HIS A 118 13.32 0.53 0.14
N GLU A 119 13.87 1.38 -0.72
CA GLU A 119 13.39 2.75 -0.92
C GLU A 119 11.93 2.78 -1.42
N ARG A 120 11.55 1.87 -2.34
CA ARG A 120 10.17 1.72 -2.81
C ARG A 120 9.21 1.48 -1.64
N LYS A 121 9.50 0.50 -0.78
CA LYS A 121 8.64 0.11 0.34
C LYS A 121 8.57 1.22 1.39
N ALA A 122 9.70 1.84 1.72
CA ALA A 122 9.74 2.98 2.64
C ALA A 122 8.90 4.16 2.11
N MET A 123 9.03 4.51 0.83
CA MET A 123 8.26 5.60 0.21
C MET A 123 6.76 5.31 0.18
N LEU A 124 6.35 4.09 -0.19
CA LEU A 124 4.94 3.67 -0.14
C LEU A 124 4.39 3.75 1.29
N ALA A 125 5.17 3.26 2.26
CA ALA A 125 4.77 3.30 3.65
C ALA A 125 4.66 4.74 4.19
N GLU A 126 5.55 5.64 3.81
CA GLU A 126 5.53 7.04 4.26
C GLU A 126 4.29 7.77 3.73
N MET A 127 3.98 7.62 2.44
CA MET A 127 2.90 8.39 1.80
C MET A 127 1.49 7.87 2.10
N ALA A 128 1.32 6.63 2.54
CA ALA A 128 0.02 6.04 2.81
C ALA A 128 -0.53 6.42 4.19
N ASP A 129 -1.85 6.47 4.33
CA ASP A 129 -2.57 6.58 5.61
C ASP A 129 -3.05 5.21 6.10
N ALA A 130 -3.21 4.24 5.20
CA ALA A 130 -3.57 2.85 5.47
C ALA A 130 -3.05 1.93 4.36
N PHE A 131 -3.10 0.62 4.61
CA PHE A 131 -2.66 -0.41 3.68
C PHE A 131 -3.76 -1.43 3.42
N VAL A 132 -3.91 -1.85 2.17
CA VAL A 132 -4.85 -2.90 1.76
C VAL A 132 -4.10 -3.93 0.92
N ALA A 133 -4.25 -5.21 1.26
CA ALA A 133 -3.83 -6.30 0.39
C ALA A 133 -5.04 -6.93 -0.30
N LEU A 134 -5.05 -6.88 -1.63
CA LEU A 134 -5.91 -7.69 -2.48
C LEU A 134 -5.23 -9.04 -2.72
N PRO A 135 -5.92 -10.03 -3.34
CA PRO A 135 -5.29 -11.28 -3.73
C PRO A 135 -3.99 -11.07 -4.50
N GLY A 136 -2.95 -11.83 -4.13
CA GLY A 136 -1.64 -11.69 -4.74
C GLY A 136 -0.65 -12.77 -4.35
N GLY A 137 0.51 -12.79 -4.99
CA GLY A 137 1.57 -13.77 -4.78
C GLY A 137 2.56 -13.37 -3.69
N LEU A 138 3.79 -13.91 -3.82
CA LEU A 138 4.87 -13.71 -2.85
C LEU A 138 5.21 -12.24 -2.61
N GLY A 139 5.20 -11.38 -3.65
CA GLY A 139 5.46 -9.95 -3.49
C GLY A 139 4.41 -9.27 -2.62
N THR A 140 3.12 -9.57 -2.85
CA THR A 140 2.02 -9.06 -2.03
C THR A 140 2.11 -9.53 -0.58
N LEU A 141 2.47 -10.80 -0.35
CA LEU A 141 2.68 -11.36 0.99
C LEU A 141 3.88 -10.69 1.68
N GLU A 142 4.98 -10.50 0.98
CA GLU A 142 6.19 -9.86 1.50
C GLU A 142 5.90 -8.42 1.95
N GLU A 143 5.25 -7.62 1.10
CA GLU A 143 4.85 -6.25 1.41
C GLU A 143 3.87 -6.18 2.59
N LEU A 144 2.89 -7.09 2.65
CA LEU A 144 1.94 -7.20 3.76
C LEU A 144 2.63 -7.52 5.08
N PHE A 145 3.48 -8.56 5.13
CA PHE A 145 4.14 -8.98 6.37
C PHE A 145 5.17 -7.97 6.85
N GLU A 146 5.90 -7.33 5.96
CA GLU A 146 6.82 -6.26 6.34
C GLU A 146 6.07 -5.09 6.98
N THR A 147 5.00 -4.62 6.32
CA THR A 147 4.18 -3.51 6.83
C THR A 147 3.52 -3.87 8.17
N TRP A 148 3.01 -5.09 8.31
CA TRP A 148 2.47 -5.57 9.58
C TRP A 148 3.53 -5.64 10.69
N THR A 149 4.71 -6.15 10.36
CA THR A 149 5.84 -6.19 11.29
C THR A 149 6.23 -4.78 11.75
N TRP A 150 6.28 -3.80 10.83
CA TRP A 150 6.54 -2.42 11.17
C TRP A 150 5.48 -1.82 12.11
N ALA A 151 4.21 -2.17 11.92
CA ALA A 151 3.16 -1.77 12.85
C ALA A 151 3.38 -2.35 14.25
N GLN A 152 3.72 -3.64 14.36
CA GLN A 152 4.02 -4.29 15.65
C GLN A 152 5.26 -3.71 16.34
N LEU A 153 6.26 -3.27 15.59
CA LEU A 153 7.45 -2.61 16.08
C LEU A 153 7.23 -1.12 16.42
N GLY A 154 6.04 -0.59 16.14
CA GLY A 154 5.69 0.80 16.41
C GLY A 154 6.35 1.79 15.44
N VAL A 155 6.83 1.33 14.29
CA VAL A 155 7.35 2.21 13.21
C VAL A 155 6.24 3.10 12.69
N HIS A 156 5.01 2.57 12.58
CA HIS A 156 3.81 3.31 12.25
C HIS A 156 2.59 2.76 13.00
N ALA A 157 1.51 3.56 13.04
CA ALA A 157 0.20 3.19 13.59
C ALA A 157 -0.90 3.29 12.50
N LYS A 158 -0.58 2.88 11.27
CA LYS A 158 -1.50 2.94 10.13
C LYS A 158 -2.26 1.63 10.01
N PRO A 159 -3.59 1.66 9.78
CA PRO A 159 -4.41 0.46 9.64
C PRO A 159 -3.98 -0.42 8.46
N LEU A 160 -4.13 -1.75 8.62
CA LEU A 160 -3.91 -2.75 7.59
C LEU A 160 -5.20 -3.54 7.34
N ALA A 161 -5.46 -3.88 6.09
CA ALA A 161 -6.63 -4.67 5.71
C ALA A 161 -6.34 -5.72 4.64
N LEU A 162 -7.13 -6.80 4.67
CA LEU A 162 -7.19 -7.84 3.65
C LEU A 162 -8.56 -7.78 2.98
N LEU A 163 -8.61 -7.61 1.67
CA LEU A 163 -9.84 -7.81 0.90
C LEU A 163 -9.96 -9.30 0.54
N ASP A 164 -10.78 -10.02 1.32
CA ASP A 164 -10.94 -11.47 1.23
C ASP A 164 -11.89 -11.88 0.11
N VAL A 165 -11.49 -11.62 -1.13
CA VAL A 165 -12.26 -11.96 -2.33
C VAL A 165 -12.37 -13.48 -2.46
N ALA A 166 -13.58 -13.99 -2.49
CA ALA A 166 -13.86 -15.43 -2.64
C ALA A 166 -13.12 -16.34 -1.63
N GLY A 167 -12.81 -15.82 -0.44
CA GLY A 167 -12.12 -16.58 0.62
C GLY A 167 -10.62 -16.74 0.38
N TYR A 168 -10.01 -15.91 -0.45
CA TYR A 168 -8.59 -16.00 -0.81
C TYR A 168 -7.66 -15.92 0.41
N TRP A 169 -7.96 -15.05 1.36
CA TRP A 169 -7.13 -14.84 2.54
C TRP A 169 -7.47 -15.76 3.73
N ARG A 170 -8.56 -16.55 3.64
CA ARG A 170 -8.99 -17.44 4.72
C ARG A 170 -7.87 -18.35 5.22
N PRO A 171 -7.11 -19.06 4.35
CA PRO A 171 -6.02 -19.92 4.80
C PRO A 171 -4.93 -19.16 5.55
N LEU A 172 -4.62 -17.92 5.13
CA LEU A 172 -3.65 -17.08 5.83
C LEU A 172 -4.14 -16.64 7.21
N VAL A 173 -5.39 -16.21 7.31
CA VAL A 173 -6.00 -15.79 8.59
C VAL A 173 -6.03 -16.98 9.57
N ASP A 174 -6.39 -18.17 9.10
CA ASP A 174 -6.41 -19.39 9.91
C ASP A 174 -4.98 -19.79 10.36
N PHE A 175 -3.99 -19.64 9.49
CA PHE A 175 -2.58 -19.87 9.83
C PHE A 175 -2.09 -18.84 10.86
N MET A 176 -2.42 -17.56 10.72
CA MET A 176 -2.03 -16.54 11.70
C MET A 176 -2.69 -16.75 13.06
N ALA A 177 -3.92 -17.25 13.11
CA ALA A 177 -4.56 -17.68 14.36
C ALA A 177 -3.85 -18.90 14.98
N HIS A 178 -3.29 -19.80 14.16
CA HIS A 178 -2.41 -20.87 14.66
C HIS A 178 -1.13 -20.31 15.25
N VAL A 179 -0.44 -19.37 14.56
CA VAL A 179 0.79 -18.71 15.05
C VAL A 179 0.55 -18.02 16.40
N GLU A 180 -0.62 -17.41 16.60
CA GLU A 180 -1.03 -16.82 17.87
C GLU A 180 -1.16 -17.89 18.96
N ARG A 181 -1.89 -18.98 18.69
CA ARG A 181 -2.05 -20.09 19.68
C ARG A 181 -0.73 -20.73 20.09
N GLU A 182 0.25 -20.79 19.17
CA GLU A 182 1.59 -21.28 19.43
C GLU A 182 2.48 -20.23 20.15
N GLY A 183 1.95 -19.04 20.42
CA GLY A 183 2.63 -17.99 21.20
C GLY A 183 3.65 -17.17 20.42
N PHE A 184 3.66 -17.25 19.06
CA PHE A 184 4.60 -16.51 18.22
C PHE A 184 4.05 -15.17 17.72
N LEU A 185 2.76 -14.87 17.93
CA LEU A 185 2.15 -13.60 17.58
C LEU A 185 1.73 -12.87 18.87
N ARG A 186 2.04 -11.56 18.93
CA ARG A 186 1.57 -10.69 20.03
C ARG A 186 0.21 -10.11 19.65
N GLY A 187 -0.81 -10.43 20.45
CA GLY A 187 -2.20 -10.07 20.18
C GLY A 187 -2.83 -10.94 19.08
N THR A 188 -4.13 -10.83 18.91
CA THR A 188 -4.87 -11.60 17.90
C THR A 188 -4.70 -10.98 16.50
N PRO A 189 -4.77 -11.77 15.40
CA PRO A 189 -4.75 -11.20 14.05
C PRO A 189 -5.78 -10.08 13.85
N GLN A 190 -6.96 -10.21 14.43
CA GLN A 190 -8.07 -9.24 14.33
C GLN A 190 -7.79 -7.90 15.00
N GLU A 191 -6.86 -7.83 15.95
CA GLU A 191 -6.41 -6.57 16.55
C GLU A 191 -5.51 -5.78 15.58
N TRP A 192 -4.88 -6.45 14.62
CA TRP A 192 -3.93 -5.86 13.68
C TRP A 192 -4.48 -5.67 12.28
N LEU A 193 -5.42 -6.53 11.85
CA LEU A 193 -5.91 -6.60 10.49
C LEU A 193 -7.43 -6.44 10.42
N VAL A 194 -7.88 -5.57 9.54
CA VAL A 194 -9.27 -5.59 9.05
C VAL A 194 -9.38 -6.64 7.96
N VAL A 195 -10.35 -7.54 8.06
CA VAL A 195 -10.65 -8.54 7.02
C VAL A 195 -12.11 -8.37 6.60
N GLU A 196 -12.32 -8.08 5.33
CA GLU A 196 -13.66 -7.91 4.73
C GLU A 196 -13.68 -8.49 3.31
N SER A 197 -14.82 -9.03 2.90
CA SER A 197 -15.02 -9.54 1.55
C SER A 197 -15.48 -8.47 0.55
N GLU A 198 -16.08 -7.39 1.05
CA GLU A 198 -16.64 -6.33 0.23
C GLU A 198 -15.78 -5.05 0.29
N PRO A 199 -15.38 -4.48 -0.87
CA PRO A 199 -14.52 -3.30 -0.90
C PRO A 199 -15.09 -2.09 -0.15
N ALA A 200 -16.39 -1.83 -0.25
CA ALA A 200 -17.04 -0.71 0.44
C ALA A 200 -16.95 -0.85 1.96
N ALA A 201 -17.31 -2.02 2.49
CA ALA A 201 -17.24 -2.33 3.92
C ALA A 201 -15.80 -2.25 4.45
N LEU A 202 -14.82 -2.72 3.66
CA LEU A 202 -13.40 -2.64 4.03
C LEU A 202 -12.96 -1.19 4.20
N ILE A 203 -13.28 -0.31 3.24
CA ILE A 203 -12.88 1.11 3.32
C ILE A 203 -13.56 1.77 4.54
N ASP A 204 -14.84 1.50 4.79
CA ASP A 204 -15.58 2.07 5.93
C ASP A 204 -14.97 1.64 7.27
N ARG A 205 -14.55 0.37 7.39
CA ARG A 205 -13.86 -0.12 8.59
C ARG A 205 -12.47 0.47 8.74
N LEU A 206 -11.70 0.62 7.66
CA LEU A 206 -10.35 1.20 7.72
C LEU A 206 -10.35 2.61 8.29
N VAL A 207 -11.33 3.43 7.92
CA VAL A 207 -11.43 4.83 8.38
C VAL A 207 -11.59 4.92 9.90
N THR A 208 -12.21 3.93 10.53
CA THR A 208 -12.50 3.90 11.97
C THR A 208 -11.60 2.97 12.77
N PHE A 209 -10.80 2.13 12.09
CA PHE A 209 -9.97 1.12 12.73
C PHE A 209 -8.78 1.74 13.45
N GLN A 210 -8.57 1.33 14.70
CA GLN A 210 -7.43 1.76 15.50
C GLN A 210 -6.56 0.55 15.84
N LEU A 211 -5.28 0.64 15.51
CA LEU A 211 -4.30 -0.36 15.90
C LEU A 211 -4.05 -0.35 17.42
N PRO A 212 -3.68 -1.50 18.01
CA PRO A 212 -3.16 -1.55 19.37
C PRO A 212 -1.99 -0.58 19.55
N VAL A 213 -1.86 -0.01 20.75
CA VAL A 213 -0.73 0.86 21.07
C VAL A 213 0.54 0.02 21.14
N ALA A 214 1.32 0.02 20.08
CA ALA A 214 2.62 -0.64 20.04
C ALA A 214 3.67 0.20 20.77
N ARG A 215 4.56 -0.47 21.54
CA ARG A 215 5.72 0.19 22.11
C ARG A 215 6.67 0.55 20.96
N ARG A 216 6.99 1.84 20.80
CA ARG A 216 7.86 2.29 19.71
C ARG A 216 9.29 1.81 19.90
N TRP A 217 9.74 0.88 19.08
CA TRP A 217 11.10 0.30 19.12
C TRP A 217 12.01 0.87 18.03
N LEU A 218 11.47 1.22 16.87
CA LEU A 218 12.20 1.67 15.67
C LEU A 218 11.51 2.87 15.01
N ARG A 219 12.24 3.57 14.15
CA ARG A 219 11.72 4.59 13.23
C ARG A 219 11.88 4.10 11.79
N LEU A 220 11.10 4.68 10.86
CA LEU A 220 11.13 4.29 9.44
C LEU A 220 12.53 4.44 8.80
N GLY A 221 13.37 5.33 9.29
CA GLY A 221 14.75 5.51 8.84
C GLY A 221 15.76 4.54 9.45
N ASP A 222 15.32 3.68 10.37
CA ASP A 222 16.18 2.69 11.05
C ASP A 222 16.03 1.29 10.41
N THR A 223 15.18 1.16 9.34
CA THR A 223 14.86 -0.11 8.64
C THR A 223 15.44 -0.15 7.20
#